data_a3d71f6bb867679877983c111175d76f
#
_entry.id   a3d71f6bb867679877983c111175d76f
#
_cell.length_a   1.000
_cell.length_b   1.000
_cell.length_c   1.000
_cell.angle_alpha   90.00
_cell.angle_beta   90.00
_cell.angle_gamma   90.00
#
_symmetry.space_group_name_H-M   'P 1'
#
loop_
_entity.id
_entity.type
_entity.pdbx_description
1 polymer ?
#
loop_
_entity_poly.entity_id
_entity_poly.type
_entity_poly.pdbx_seq_one_letter_code
_entity_poly.pdbx_strand_id
1 'polypeptide(L)'
;MCIRDSLRSAEFGGIAITVYLIAVVTGVDSGAYFVGRSIGGPKLAPTISPNKTWAGLAGGTIAAGFVGLLFFYAPALGGNEVIVLGAFDSGVVGALAISCIIAPLAQSGDLMESWIKRRRRLKDSGNLIPGHGGILDRVDGYLTAAPVVALIAYCMRGGA
;
A
#
# COMPACT_ATOMS: atom_id res chain seq x y z
N MET A 1 19.06 -25.57 -17.37
CA MET A 1 19.49 -24.37 -16.65
C MET A 1 18.45 -23.28 -16.70
N CYS A 2 17.90 -22.90 -17.85
CA CYS A 2 16.95 -21.80 -17.98
C CYS A 2 15.61 -21.91 -17.19
N ILE A 3 15.03 -23.11 -17.05
CA ILE A 3 13.73 -23.28 -16.37
C ILE A 3 13.87 -23.06 -14.86
N ARG A 4 14.97 -23.51 -14.25
CA ARG A 4 15.21 -23.36 -12.82
C ARG A 4 15.51 -21.90 -12.44
N ASP A 5 16.18 -21.16 -13.31
CA ASP A 5 16.48 -19.74 -13.11
C ASP A 5 15.23 -18.88 -13.32
N SER A 6 14.36 -19.25 -14.25
CA SER A 6 13.07 -18.59 -14.48
C SER A 6 12.09 -18.78 -13.30
N LEU A 7 12.06 -19.98 -12.69
CA LEU A 7 11.22 -20.23 -11.50
C LEU A 7 11.79 -19.49 -10.27
N ARG A 8 13.11 -19.40 -10.15
CA ARG A 8 13.76 -18.71 -9.05
C ARG A 8 13.56 -17.20 -9.13
N SER A 9 13.62 -16.62 -10.32
CA SER A 9 13.31 -15.21 -10.53
C SER A 9 11.82 -14.90 -10.29
N ALA A 10 10.91 -15.82 -10.63
CA ALA A 10 9.49 -15.67 -10.36
C ALA A 10 9.15 -15.73 -8.85
N GLU A 11 9.83 -16.63 -8.09
CA GLU A 11 9.65 -16.70 -6.63
C GLU A 11 10.23 -15.48 -5.92
N PHE A 12 11.41 -15.03 -6.29
CA PHE A 12 12.03 -13.83 -5.70
C PHE A 12 11.26 -12.55 -6.05
N GLY A 13 10.79 -12.40 -7.29
CA GLY A 13 9.98 -11.26 -7.70
C GLY A 13 8.68 -11.14 -6.90
N GLY A 14 8.02 -12.23 -6.60
CA GLY A 14 6.80 -12.25 -5.77
C GLY A 14 7.06 -11.79 -4.34
N ILE A 15 8.16 -12.21 -3.73
CA ILE A 15 8.54 -11.80 -2.37
C ILE A 15 8.88 -10.31 -2.33
N ALA A 16 9.69 -9.83 -3.28
CA ALA A 16 10.07 -8.42 -3.34
C ALA A 16 8.87 -7.49 -3.51
N ILE A 17 7.92 -7.86 -4.38
CA ILE A 17 6.66 -7.13 -4.57
C ILE A 17 5.83 -7.12 -3.28
N THR A 18 5.76 -8.24 -2.57
CA THR A 18 5.02 -8.35 -1.31
C THR A 18 5.67 -7.47 -0.24
N VAL A 19 6.99 -7.53 -0.07
CA VAL A 19 7.73 -6.70 0.88
C VAL A 19 7.57 -5.21 0.54
N TYR A 20 7.66 -4.85 -0.73
CA TYR A 20 7.41 -3.49 -1.20
C TYR A 20 6.00 -3.01 -0.85
N LEU A 21 4.97 -3.82 -1.14
CA LEU A 21 3.58 -3.49 -0.82
C LEU A 21 3.41 -3.26 0.68
N ILE A 22 3.96 -4.15 1.51
CA ILE A 22 3.94 -4.01 2.97
C ILE A 22 4.61 -2.71 3.40
N ALA A 23 5.78 -2.42 2.88
CA ALA A 23 6.53 -1.21 3.23
C ALA A 23 5.77 0.07 2.82
N VAL A 24 5.18 0.08 1.60
CA VAL A 24 4.40 1.24 1.12
C VAL A 24 3.16 1.45 1.96
N VAL A 25 2.35 0.43 2.21
CA VAL A 25 1.12 0.57 3.01
C VAL A 25 1.43 1.03 4.43
N THR A 26 2.44 0.41 5.09
CA THR A 26 2.88 0.82 6.42
C THR A 26 3.42 2.27 6.41
N GLY A 27 4.13 2.66 5.36
CA GLY A 27 4.61 4.02 5.16
C GLY A 27 3.47 5.02 5.00
N VAL A 28 2.44 4.67 4.23
CA VAL A 28 1.21 5.47 4.05
C VAL A 28 0.54 5.72 5.39
N ASP A 29 0.31 4.66 6.18
CA ASP A 29 -0.38 4.75 7.47
C ASP A 29 0.40 5.59 8.47
N SER A 30 1.71 5.36 8.55
CA SER A 30 2.61 6.15 9.42
C SER A 30 2.64 7.61 9.00
N GLY A 31 2.86 7.90 7.72
CA GLY A 31 2.90 9.26 7.18
C GLY A 31 1.57 9.99 7.36
N ALA A 32 0.45 9.29 7.08
CA ALA A 32 -0.88 9.84 7.27
C ALA A 32 -1.17 10.16 8.75
N TYR A 33 -0.74 9.30 9.67
CA TYR A 33 -0.88 9.52 11.10
C TYR A 33 -0.08 10.73 11.58
N PHE A 34 1.22 10.79 11.26
CA PHE A 34 2.08 11.87 11.72
C PHE A 34 1.65 13.22 11.15
N VAL A 35 1.46 13.31 9.83
CA VAL A 35 1.08 14.57 9.17
C VAL A 35 -0.34 14.97 9.53
N GLY A 36 -1.27 14.02 9.54
CA GLY A 36 -2.66 14.27 9.90
C GLY A 36 -2.82 14.78 11.34
N ARG A 37 -1.97 14.29 12.26
CA ARG A 37 -1.97 14.75 13.65
C ARG A 37 -1.27 16.10 13.84
N SER A 38 -0.19 16.36 13.11
CA SER A 38 0.62 17.59 13.25
C SER A 38 -0.04 18.78 12.57
N ILE A 39 -0.54 18.61 11.36
CA ILE A 39 -1.13 19.68 10.54
C ILE A 39 -2.64 19.78 10.79
N GLY A 40 -3.33 18.63 10.94
CA GLY A 40 -4.77 18.59 11.09
C GLY A 40 -5.51 19.03 9.82
N GLY A 41 -6.48 19.92 9.96
CA GLY A 41 -7.24 20.48 8.83
C GLY A 41 -8.56 19.75 8.53
N PRO A 42 -9.11 19.94 7.32
CA PRO A 42 -10.41 19.40 6.95
C PRO A 42 -10.41 17.88 6.98
N LYS A 43 -11.51 17.31 7.47
CA LYS A 43 -11.70 15.86 7.58
C LYS A 43 -12.01 15.25 6.22
N LEU A 44 -11.44 14.08 5.93
CA LEU A 44 -11.65 13.36 4.68
C LEU A 44 -13.06 12.75 4.61
N ALA A 45 -13.49 12.10 5.71
CA ALA A 45 -14.80 11.44 5.80
C ALA A 45 -15.34 11.54 7.24
N PRO A 46 -15.96 12.68 7.66
CA PRO A 46 -16.37 12.93 9.04
C PRO A 46 -17.33 11.87 9.61
N THR A 47 -18.23 11.36 8.79
CA THR A 47 -19.27 10.40 9.18
C THR A 47 -18.76 8.96 9.31
N ILE A 48 -17.66 8.62 8.62
CA ILE A 48 -17.11 7.26 8.53
C ILE A 48 -15.91 7.14 9.46
N SER A 49 -14.93 8.03 9.27
CA SER A 49 -13.68 8.06 10.02
C SER A 49 -13.32 9.52 10.40
N PRO A 50 -13.68 9.97 11.60
CA PRO A 50 -13.49 11.38 12.02
C PRO A 50 -12.03 11.75 12.23
N ASN A 51 -11.12 10.79 12.29
CA ASN A 51 -9.70 11.03 12.51
C ASN A 51 -8.91 11.24 11.21
N LYS A 52 -9.44 10.84 10.04
CA LYS A 52 -8.77 11.00 8.76
C LYS A 52 -8.90 12.42 8.23
N THR A 53 -7.78 13.00 7.79
CA THR A 53 -7.67 14.36 7.25
C THR A 53 -7.09 14.36 5.84
N TRP A 54 -7.38 15.41 5.07
CA TRP A 54 -6.76 15.62 3.75
C TRP A 54 -5.25 15.82 3.85
N ALA A 55 -4.78 16.50 4.91
CA ALA A 55 -3.35 16.63 5.18
C ALA A 55 -2.70 15.26 5.44
N GLY A 56 -3.41 14.36 6.15
CA GLY A 56 -2.95 12.99 6.36
C GLY A 56 -2.84 12.22 5.05
N LEU A 57 -3.82 12.34 4.13
CA LEU A 57 -3.74 11.70 2.81
C LEU A 57 -2.51 12.18 2.03
N ALA A 58 -2.26 13.49 2.00
CA ALA A 58 -1.07 14.06 1.36
C ALA A 58 0.22 13.55 1.99
N GLY A 59 0.30 13.53 3.34
CA GLY A 59 1.44 13.02 4.09
C GLY A 59 1.70 11.53 3.83
N GLY A 60 0.66 10.72 3.77
CA GLY A 60 0.74 9.30 3.41
C GLY A 60 1.26 9.10 1.98
N THR A 61 0.78 9.92 1.03
CA THR A 61 1.25 9.86 -0.37
C THR A 61 2.73 10.25 -0.49
N ILE A 62 3.18 11.27 0.23
CA ILE A 62 4.60 11.65 0.27
C ILE A 62 5.44 10.53 0.87
N ALA A 63 5.00 9.93 1.97
CA ALA A 63 5.69 8.82 2.61
C ALA A 63 5.78 7.58 1.68
N ALA A 64 4.69 7.28 0.94
CA ALA A 64 4.70 6.24 -0.08
C ALA A 64 5.74 6.50 -1.18
N GLY A 65 5.79 7.73 -1.69
CA GLY A 65 6.80 8.13 -2.67
C GLY A 65 8.23 7.96 -2.14
N PHE A 66 8.47 8.30 -0.88
CA PHE A 66 9.78 8.10 -0.25
C PHE A 66 10.16 6.61 -0.15
N VAL A 67 9.20 5.74 0.23
CA VAL A 67 9.40 4.28 0.23
C VAL A 67 9.71 3.79 -1.18
N GLY A 68 8.98 4.27 -2.19
CA GLY A 68 9.24 3.93 -3.60
C GLY A 68 10.65 4.29 -4.04
N LEU A 69 11.14 5.47 -3.67
CA LEU A 69 12.53 5.89 -3.93
C LEU A 69 13.53 5.01 -3.20
N LEU A 70 13.27 4.68 -1.93
CA LEU A 70 14.14 3.80 -1.16
C LEU A 70 14.32 2.44 -1.84
N PHE A 71 13.24 1.83 -2.30
CA PHE A 71 13.31 0.56 -3.03
C PHE A 71 14.01 0.71 -4.38
N PHE A 72 13.81 1.83 -5.08
CA PHE A 72 14.48 2.09 -6.35
C PHE A 72 16.01 2.17 -6.20
N TYR A 73 16.49 2.87 -5.18
CA TYR A 73 17.94 3.04 -4.94
C TYR A 73 18.59 1.91 -4.15
N ALA A 74 17.83 0.97 -3.59
CA ALA A 74 18.33 -0.14 -2.80
C ALA A 74 18.07 -1.49 -3.51
N PRO A 75 18.88 -1.91 -4.47
CA PRO A 75 18.72 -3.18 -5.18
C PRO A 75 18.68 -4.40 -4.26
N ALA A 76 19.37 -4.31 -3.10
CA ALA A 76 19.36 -5.35 -2.07
C ALA A 76 17.96 -5.60 -1.46
N LEU A 77 17.05 -4.63 -1.55
CA LEU A 77 15.65 -4.75 -1.13
C LEU A 77 14.73 -5.26 -2.25
N GLY A 78 15.27 -5.73 -3.37
CA GLY A 78 14.49 -6.19 -4.51
C GLY A 78 14.08 -5.07 -5.47
N GLY A 79 14.78 -3.94 -5.46
CA GLY A 79 14.46 -2.77 -6.29
C GLY A 79 14.33 -3.09 -7.78
N ASN A 80 15.18 -3.97 -8.32
CA ASN A 80 15.10 -4.40 -9.71
C ASN A 80 13.80 -5.15 -10.04
N GLU A 81 13.29 -5.94 -9.11
CA GLU A 81 12.03 -6.68 -9.28
C GLU A 81 10.81 -5.76 -9.18
N VAL A 82 10.90 -4.74 -8.33
CA VAL A 82 9.87 -3.70 -8.22
C VAL A 82 9.85 -2.81 -9.47
N ILE A 83 11.02 -2.56 -10.08
CA ILE A 83 11.12 -1.86 -11.37
C ILE A 83 10.46 -2.66 -12.49
N VAL A 84 10.58 -3.99 -12.49
CA VAL A 84 9.88 -4.87 -13.44
C VAL A 84 8.36 -4.81 -13.27
N LEU A 85 7.86 -4.54 -12.05
CA LEU A 85 6.44 -4.24 -11.82
C LEU A 85 6.02 -2.92 -12.47
N GLY A 86 6.95 -1.99 -12.54
CA GLY A 86 6.74 -0.76 -13.25
C GLY A 86 7.24 -0.92 -14.68
N ALA A 87 6.46 -1.43 -15.61
CA ALA A 87 6.66 -1.26 -17.04
C ALA A 87 6.86 0.24 -17.44
N PHE A 88 7.25 0.99 -16.48
CA PHE A 88 7.73 2.33 -16.61
C PHE A 88 9.22 2.23 -16.91
N ASP A 89 9.55 2.15 -18.14
CA ASP A 89 10.87 2.42 -18.71
C ASP A 89 11.44 3.79 -18.21
N SER A 90 10.66 4.45 -17.37
CA SER A 90 10.86 5.78 -16.81
C SER A 90 11.58 5.78 -15.43
N GLY A 91 12.10 4.64 -14.97
CA GLY A 91 12.94 4.58 -13.77
C GLY A 91 12.30 5.19 -12.51
N VAL A 92 12.93 6.21 -11.95
CA VAL A 92 12.49 6.91 -10.71
C VAL A 92 11.05 7.41 -10.78
N VAL A 93 10.62 7.93 -11.93
CA VAL A 93 9.25 8.44 -12.11
C VAL A 93 8.23 7.34 -12.00
N GLY A 94 8.53 6.15 -12.54
CA GLY A 94 7.67 4.98 -12.42
C GLY A 94 7.52 4.50 -10.97
N ALA A 95 8.62 4.41 -10.24
CA ALA A 95 8.61 4.04 -8.82
C ALA A 95 7.78 5.01 -7.98
N LEU A 96 7.93 6.31 -8.21
CA LEU A 96 7.12 7.35 -7.57
C LEU A 96 5.65 7.24 -7.94
N ALA A 97 5.34 7.08 -9.23
CA ALA A 97 3.95 7.02 -9.71
C ALA A 97 3.19 5.84 -9.11
N ILE A 98 3.78 4.63 -9.10
CA ILE A 98 3.16 3.46 -8.49
C ILE A 98 2.93 3.66 -6.99
N SER A 99 3.94 4.14 -6.27
CA SER A 99 3.82 4.38 -4.83
C SER A 99 2.74 5.41 -4.52
N CYS A 100 2.66 6.50 -5.31
CA CYS A 100 1.64 7.53 -5.16
C CYS A 100 0.22 7.03 -5.51
N ILE A 101 0.08 6.04 -6.40
CA ILE A 101 -1.20 5.41 -6.71
C ILE A 101 -1.63 4.45 -5.60
N ILE A 102 -0.69 3.68 -5.03
CA ILE A 102 -0.97 2.75 -3.93
C ILE A 102 -1.47 3.50 -2.68
N ALA A 103 -0.96 4.70 -2.41
CA ALA A 103 -1.33 5.45 -1.21
C ALA A 103 -2.85 5.73 -1.08
N PRO A 104 -3.54 6.35 -2.06
CA PRO A 104 -4.98 6.55 -1.97
C PRO A 104 -5.77 5.24 -2.02
N LEU A 105 -5.26 4.20 -2.69
CA LEU A 105 -5.89 2.88 -2.70
C LEU A 105 -5.88 2.24 -1.29
N ALA A 106 -4.74 2.26 -0.61
CA ALA A 106 -4.64 1.75 0.76
C ALA A 106 -5.58 2.53 1.70
N GLN A 107 -5.59 3.86 1.60
CA GLN A 107 -6.51 4.68 2.40
C GLN A 107 -7.99 4.46 2.06
N SER A 108 -8.32 4.12 0.82
CA SER A 108 -9.69 3.78 0.43
C SER A 108 -10.15 2.45 1.04
N GLY A 109 -9.24 1.48 1.20
CA GLY A 109 -9.50 0.21 1.88
C GLY A 109 -9.89 0.39 3.33
N ASP A 110 -9.11 1.14 4.08
CA ASP A 110 -9.42 1.47 5.47
C ASP A 110 -10.74 2.28 5.59
N LEU A 111 -11.00 3.22 4.68
CA LEU A 111 -12.29 3.92 4.66
C LEU A 111 -13.47 2.98 4.35
N MET A 112 -13.29 2.05 3.42
CA MET A 112 -14.31 1.07 3.05
C MET A 112 -14.61 0.14 4.21
N GLU A 113 -13.60 -0.37 4.91
CA GLU A 113 -13.79 -1.18 6.11
C GLU A 113 -14.49 -0.38 7.21
N SER A 114 -14.03 0.83 7.47
CA SER A 114 -14.66 1.74 8.44
C SER A 114 -16.12 1.99 8.11
N TRP A 115 -16.48 2.17 6.83
CA TRP A 115 -17.86 2.34 6.38
C TRP A 115 -18.71 1.09 6.63
N ILE A 116 -18.20 -0.10 6.34
CA ILE A 116 -18.89 -1.38 6.58
C ILE A 116 -19.17 -1.54 8.08
N LYS A 117 -18.18 -1.25 8.94
CA LYS A 117 -18.31 -1.32 10.41
C LYS A 117 -19.41 -0.37 10.91
N ARG A 118 -19.43 0.89 10.45
CA ARG A 118 -20.46 1.87 10.82
C ARG A 118 -21.85 1.45 10.38
N ARG A 119 -21.97 0.91 9.16
CA ARG A 119 -23.27 0.41 8.65
C ARG A 119 -23.81 -0.77 9.47
N ARG A 120 -22.93 -1.58 10.03
CA ARG A 120 -23.28 -2.70 10.92
C ARG A 120 -23.34 -2.31 12.41
N ARG A 121 -23.16 -1.04 12.75
CA ARG A 121 -23.08 -0.52 14.13
C ARG A 121 -21.99 -1.22 14.97
N LEU A 122 -20.96 -1.71 14.33
CA LEU A 122 -19.78 -2.30 14.96
C LEU A 122 -18.66 -1.27 15.04
N LYS A 123 -17.80 -1.39 16.03
CA LYS A 123 -16.59 -0.57 16.17
C LYS A 123 -15.37 -1.32 15.68
N ASP A 124 -15.26 -2.59 16.03
CA ASP A 124 -14.13 -3.45 15.71
C ASP A 124 -14.62 -4.66 14.90
N SER A 125 -13.79 -5.22 14.02
CA SER A 125 -14.16 -6.33 13.14
C SER A 125 -14.21 -7.69 13.86
N GLY A 126 -13.75 -7.75 15.13
CA GLY A 126 -13.77 -8.95 15.98
C GLY A 126 -12.88 -8.81 17.21
N ASN A 127 -12.89 -9.83 18.08
CA ASN A 127 -12.09 -9.90 19.31
C ASN A 127 -11.04 -11.02 19.23
N LEU A 128 -10.53 -11.33 18.04
CA LEU A 128 -9.63 -12.45 17.83
C LEU A 128 -8.26 -12.21 18.51
N ILE A 129 -7.84 -10.94 18.58
CA ILE A 129 -6.60 -10.56 19.25
C ILE A 129 -6.97 -9.81 20.53
N PRO A 130 -6.74 -10.41 21.73
CA PRO A 130 -7.06 -9.75 23.00
C PRO A 130 -6.40 -8.36 23.09
N GLY A 131 -7.20 -7.31 23.31
CA GLY A 131 -6.74 -5.94 23.44
C GLY A 131 -6.36 -5.20 22.14
N HIS A 132 -6.44 -5.84 20.96
CA HIS A 132 -5.99 -5.26 19.68
C HIS A 132 -7.04 -5.29 18.55
N GLY A 133 -8.27 -5.75 18.80
CA GLY A 133 -9.34 -5.81 17.80
C GLY A 133 -9.26 -7.01 16.86
N GLY A 134 -9.84 -6.88 15.67
CA GLY A 134 -9.87 -7.95 14.67
C GLY A 134 -8.63 -7.96 13.76
N ILE A 135 -8.36 -9.10 13.13
CA ILE A 135 -7.31 -9.23 12.12
C ILE A 135 -7.61 -8.34 10.91
N LEU A 136 -8.88 -8.21 10.54
CA LEU A 136 -9.32 -7.39 9.41
C LEU A 136 -8.93 -5.92 9.60
N ASP A 137 -9.02 -5.40 10.83
CA ASP A 137 -8.61 -4.04 11.20
C ASP A 137 -7.09 -3.77 10.99
N ARG A 138 -6.31 -4.80 10.70
CA ARG A 138 -4.86 -4.72 10.46
C ARG A 138 -4.47 -4.87 8.99
N VAL A 139 -5.36 -5.42 8.19
CA VAL A 139 -5.07 -5.70 6.78
C VAL A 139 -5.99 -4.93 5.82
N ASP A 140 -6.78 -4.00 6.35
CA ASP A 140 -7.77 -3.21 5.61
C ASP A 140 -7.17 -2.43 4.43
N GLY A 141 -6.02 -1.77 4.63
CA GLY A 141 -5.28 -1.09 3.57
C GLY A 141 -4.78 -2.03 2.47
N TYR A 142 -4.49 -3.29 2.83
CA TYR A 142 -4.03 -4.29 1.86
C TYR A 142 -5.16 -4.85 1.00
N LEU A 143 -6.41 -4.85 1.50
CA LEU A 143 -7.57 -5.41 0.79
C LEU A 143 -7.81 -4.73 -0.56
N THR A 144 -7.52 -3.45 -0.67
CA THR A 144 -7.66 -2.68 -1.92
C THR A 144 -6.35 -2.55 -2.67
N ALA A 145 -5.23 -2.39 -1.98
CA ALA A 145 -3.93 -2.21 -2.63
C ALA A 145 -3.41 -3.50 -3.27
N ALA A 146 -3.52 -4.66 -2.61
CA ALA A 146 -2.97 -5.91 -3.12
C ALA A 146 -3.60 -6.40 -4.43
N PRO A 147 -4.94 -6.39 -4.61
CA PRO A 147 -5.55 -6.78 -5.89
C PRO A 147 -5.13 -5.88 -7.04
N VAL A 148 -4.99 -4.58 -6.81
CA VAL A 148 -4.58 -3.63 -7.85
C VAL A 148 -3.13 -3.84 -8.24
N VAL A 149 -2.24 -4.02 -7.27
CA VAL A 149 -0.83 -4.34 -7.53
C VAL A 149 -0.70 -5.68 -8.27
N ALA A 150 -1.47 -6.70 -7.88
CA ALA A 150 -1.50 -8.00 -8.55
C ALA A 150 -2.01 -7.88 -10.00
N LEU A 151 -3.05 -7.06 -10.23
CA LEU A 151 -3.57 -6.81 -11.58
C LEU A 151 -2.55 -6.09 -12.46
N ILE A 152 -1.89 -5.07 -11.93
CA ILE A 152 -0.81 -4.36 -12.62
C ILE A 152 0.30 -5.36 -13.00
N ALA A 153 0.76 -6.17 -12.03
CA ALA A 153 1.78 -7.18 -12.26
C ALA A 153 1.37 -8.21 -13.33
N TYR A 154 0.11 -8.64 -13.33
CA TYR A 154 -0.44 -9.57 -14.31
C TYR A 154 -0.49 -8.97 -15.72
N CYS A 155 -1.04 -7.77 -15.86
CA CYS A 155 -1.13 -7.08 -17.15
C CYS A 155 0.25 -6.84 -17.79
N MET A 156 1.26 -6.62 -16.97
CA MET A 156 2.62 -6.38 -17.42
C MET A 156 3.36 -7.65 -17.83
N ARG A 157 3.08 -8.76 -17.16
CA ARG A 157 3.62 -10.08 -17.55
C ARG A 157 2.92 -10.68 -18.77
N GLY A 158 1.64 -10.36 -18.99
CA GLY A 158 0.84 -10.89 -20.10
C GLY A 158 0.99 -10.11 -21.41
N GLY A 159 1.68 -9.01 -21.44
CA GLY A 159 1.92 -8.16 -22.62
C GLY A 159 3.27 -8.42 -23.33
N ALA A 160 4.02 -9.47 -22.93
CA ALA A 160 5.29 -9.86 -23.53
C ALA A 160 5.16 -11.18 -24.30
#